data_b205e825c6887718f26969415d74e63c
#
_entry.id   b205e825c6887718f26969415d74e63c
#
_cell.length_a   1.000
_cell.length_b   1.000
_cell.length_c   1.000
_cell.angle_alpha   90.00
_cell.angle_beta   90.00
_cell.angle_gamma   90.00
#
_symmetry.space_group_name_H-M   'P 1'
#
loop_
_entity.id
_entity.type
_entity.pdbx_description
1 polymer ?
#
loop_
_entity_poly.entity_id
_entity_poly.type
_entity_poly.pdbx_seq_one_letter_code
_entity_poly.pdbx_strand_id
1 'polypeptide(L)'
;RRLLGGRPVAIVEDCAQAHGARLRGALAGTLGDAAAFSFYPTKNLGAYGEGGLCWSADPALVERMRWLRMYGFRERNHAEIEGRNSRLDELQAAILAVKLPHLAARIQRRRTLAARYDEGLAPEIERVATATGVEHGRHLYVVQVPEREHVQARLAEQGIATGVHYPIPIHRMRTYRFLGCEVGQLPRTERLAARVLSLPLYPELPEASVDRVCEALNAAIGG
;
A
#
# COMPACT_ATOMS: atom_id res chain seq x y z
N ARG A 1 21.69 -3.58 3.97
CA ARG A 1 22.67 -4.34 4.78
C ARG A 1 23.98 -3.59 4.97
N ARG A 2 24.53 -2.91 3.91
CA ARG A 2 25.80 -2.14 4.04
C ARG A 2 25.76 -1.08 5.16
N LEU A 3 24.63 -0.40 5.36
CA LEU A 3 24.44 0.60 6.43
C LEU A 3 24.38 -0.01 7.85
N LEU A 4 24.16 -1.31 7.95
CA LEU A 4 24.06 -2.01 9.24
C LEU A 4 25.43 -2.43 9.80
N GLY A 5 26.53 -2.19 9.05
CA GLY A 5 27.89 -2.45 9.53
C GLY A 5 28.15 -3.90 9.96
N GLY A 6 27.52 -4.88 9.28
CA GLY A 6 27.64 -6.29 9.62
C GLY A 6 26.79 -6.78 10.79
N ARG A 7 26.00 -5.91 11.44
CA ARG A 7 25.11 -6.33 12.52
C ARG A 7 24.05 -7.32 12.02
N PRO A 8 23.72 -8.37 12.78
CA PRO A 8 22.71 -9.36 12.43
C PRO A 8 21.28 -8.78 12.64
N VAL A 9 20.83 -7.94 11.72
CA VAL A 9 19.50 -7.33 11.73
C VAL A 9 18.65 -7.99 10.66
N ALA A 10 17.51 -8.55 11.05
CA ALA A 10 16.53 -9.05 10.13
C ALA A 10 15.79 -7.89 9.42
N ILE A 11 15.57 -8.04 8.12
CA ILE A 11 14.83 -7.09 7.30
C ILE A 11 13.51 -7.73 6.91
N VAL A 12 12.41 -7.12 7.37
CA VAL A 12 11.06 -7.52 6.99
C VAL A 12 10.48 -6.46 6.06
N GLU A 13 10.03 -6.88 4.88
CA GLU A 13 9.37 -5.99 3.92
C GLU A 13 7.87 -5.91 4.21
N ASP A 14 7.37 -4.71 4.43
CA ASP A 14 5.93 -4.45 4.36
C ASP A 14 5.52 -4.29 2.89
N CYS A 15 4.95 -5.34 2.32
CA CYS A 15 4.48 -5.42 0.95
C CYS A 15 2.95 -5.28 0.83
N ALA A 16 2.26 -4.80 1.87
CA ALA A 16 0.80 -4.68 1.90
C ALA A 16 0.23 -3.85 0.74
N GLN A 17 1.00 -2.95 0.15
CA GLN A 17 0.63 -2.13 -1.01
C GLN A 17 1.63 -2.28 -2.19
N ALA A 18 2.50 -3.30 -2.16
CA ALA A 18 3.62 -3.43 -3.09
C ALA A 18 3.51 -4.64 -4.05
N HIS A 19 2.31 -5.19 -4.24
CA HIS A 19 2.09 -6.30 -5.19
C HIS A 19 2.61 -5.93 -6.59
N GLY A 20 3.56 -6.74 -7.09
CA GLY A 20 4.17 -6.55 -8.41
C GLY A 20 5.06 -5.32 -8.57
N ALA A 21 5.33 -4.59 -7.49
CA ALA A 21 6.37 -3.56 -7.49
C ALA A 21 7.76 -4.21 -7.61
N ARG A 22 8.72 -3.47 -8.19
CA ARG A 22 10.09 -3.94 -8.35
C ARG A 22 11.07 -2.85 -7.95
N LEU A 23 12.22 -3.25 -7.44
CA LEU A 23 13.37 -2.39 -7.25
C LEU A 23 14.55 -2.97 -8.05
N ARG A 24 15.00 -2.25 -9.09
CA ARG A 24 16.10 -2.69 -9.98
C ARG A 24 15.86 -4.11 -10.52
N GLY A 25 14.63 -4.38 -10.94
CA GLY A 25 14.19 -5.66 -11.49
C GLY A 25 13.80 -6.73 -10.46
N ALA A 26 14.23 -6.63 -9.19
CA ALA A 26 13.85 -7.58 -8.15
C ALA A 26 12.43 -7.27 -7.63
N LEU A 27 11.59 -8.29 -7.43
CA LEU A 27 10.25 -8.13 -6.88
C LEU A 27 10.29 -7.65 -5.43
N ALA A 28 9.41 -6.72 -5.08
CA ALA A 28 9.14 -6.40 -3.68
C ALA A 28 8.67 -7.67 -2.95
N GLY A 29 9.18 -7.86 -1.75
CA GLY A 29 9.00 -9.07 -0.95
C GLY A 29 10.13 -10.10 -1.10
N THR A 30 11.08 -9.90 -2.03
CA THR A 30 12.23 -10.80 -2.20
C THR A 30 13.57 -10.16 -1.85
N LEU A 31 13.57 -8.96 -1.31
CA LEU A 31 14.76 -8.17 -0.99
C LEU A 31 15.21 -8.33 0.46
N GLY A 32 14.26 -8.58 1.35
CA GLY A 32 14.46 -8.80 2.78
C GLY A 32 14.62 -10.28 3.15
N ASP A 33 14.61 -10.54 4.45
CA ASP A 33 14.64 -11.90 5.02
C ASP A 33 13.23 -12.51 5.08
N ALA A 34 12.22 -11.65 5.21
CA ALA A 34 10.80 -11.99 5.14
C ALA A 34 9.99 -10.84 4.55
N ALA A 35 8.77 -11.15 4.12
CA ALA A 35 7.81 -10.17 3.63
C ALA A 35 6.39 -10.48 4.07
N ALA A 36 5.56 -9.43 4.19
CA ALA A 36 4.14 -9.54 4.46
C ALA A 36 3.32 -8.82 3.38
N PHE A 37 2.33 -9.52 2.82
CA PHE A 37 1.39 -9.00 1.83
C PHE A 37 -0.03 -8.99 2.39
N SER A 38 -0.81 -7.99 2.01
CA SER A 38 -2.23 -7.90 2.34
C SER A 38 -3.08 -8.31 1.14
N PHE A 39 -4.11 -9.13 1.39
CA PHE A 39 -5.14 -9.45 0.41
C PHE A 39 -6.47 -8.76 0.73
N TYR A 40 -6.43 -7.68 1.53
CA TYR A 40 -7.61 -6.86 1.77
C TYR A 40 -8.29 -6.49 0.42
N PRO A 41 -9.62 -6.44 0.32
CA PRO A 41 -10.36 -6.36 -0.95
C PRO A 41 -9.91 -5.25 -1.91
N THR A 42 -9.44 -4.12 -1.41
CA THR A 42 -8.98 -2.99 -2.23
C THR A 42 -7.55 -3.12 -2.75
N LYS A 43 -6.78 -4.13 -2.30
CA LYS A 43 -5.39 -4.33 -2.74
C LYS A 43 -5.31 -4.73 -4.22
N ASN A 44 -4.14 -4.53 -4.84
CA ASN A 44 -3.91 -4.91 -6.25
C ASN A 44 -4.24 -6.38 -6.52
N LEU A 45 -3.98 -7.25 -5.55
CA LEU A 45 -4.48 -8.61 -5.47
C LEU A 45 -5.34 -8.71 -4.19
N GLY A 46 -6.61 -8.40 -4.30
CA GLY A 46 -7.56 -8.40 -3.19
C GLY A 46 -8.45 -9.63 -3.21
N ALA A 47 -8.66 -10.24 -2.04
CA ALA A 47 -9.71 -11.23 -1.79
C ALA A 47 -11.10 -10.57 -1.71
N TYR A 48 -12.13 -11.31 -1.34
CA TYR A 48 -13.48 -10.77 -1.04
C TYR A 48 -13.74 -10.71 0.49
N GLY A 49 -12.67 -10.65 1.25
CA GLY A 49 -12.63 -10.53 2.69
C GLY A 49 -11.19 -10.33 3.16
N GLU A 50 -10.93 -10.55 4.43
CA GLU A 50 -9.59 -10.47 5.01
C GLU A 50 -8.69 -11.58 4.50
N GLY A 51 -7.41 -11.28 4.32
CA GLY A 51 -6.39 -12.25 3.95
C GLY A 51 -5.01 -11.62 3.87
N GLY A 52 -4.00 -12.47 3.88
CA GLY A 52 -2.61 -12.06 3.75
C GLY A 52 -1.69 -13.23 3.48
N LEU A 53 -0.44 -12.93 3.16
CA LEU A 53 0.63 -13.86 2.89
C LEU A 53 1.89 -13.39 3.59
N CYS A 54 2.56 -14.31 4.29
CA CYS A 54 3.95 -14.15 4.70
C CYS A 54 4.85 -15.00 3.80
N TRP A 55 5.98 -14.43 3.39
CA TRP A 55 6.96 -15.08 2.52
C TRP A 55 8.37 -14.98 3.12
N SER A 56 9.18 -15.99 2.90
CA SER A 56 10.63 -15.97 3.11
C SER A 56 11.30 -16.97 2.17
N ALA A 57 12.55 -16.72 1.83
CA ALA A 57 13.41 -17.68 1.14
C ALA A 57 14.03 -18.72 2.10
N ASP A 58 13.97 -18.49 3.42
CA ASP A 58 14.46 -19.42 4.45
C ASP A 58 13.39 -20.47 4.79
N PRO A 59 13.62 -21.77 4.44
CA PRO A 59 12.66 -22.83 4.73
C PRO A 59 12.36 -23.01 6.23
N ALA A 60 13.36 -22.77 7.10
CA ALA A 60 13.17 -22.90 8.54
C ALA A 60 12.24 -21.80 9.07
N LEU A 61 12.37 -20.57 8.56
CA LEU A 61 11.45 -19.49 8.89
C LEU A 61 10.05 -19.75 8.36
N VAL A 62 9.92 -20.26 7.12
CA VAL A 62 8.62 -20.64 6.54
C VAL A 62 7.92 -21.69 7.38
N GLU A 63 8.65 -22.71 7.83
CA GLU A 63 8.08 -23.78 8.67
C GLU A 63 7.62 -23.23 10.02
N ARG A 64 8.41 -22.36 10.64
CA ARG A 64 8.02 -21.69 11.89
C ARG A 64 6.78 -20.81 11.71
N MET A 65 6.65 -20.09 10.58
CA MET A 65 5.44 -19.31 10.25
C MET A 65 4.20 -20.21 10.10
N ARG A 66 4.37 -21.42 9.54
CA ARG A 66 3.28 -22.42 9.46
C ARG A 66 2.79 -22.86 10.83
N TRP A 67 3.69 -23.09 11.78
CA TRP A 67 3.29 -23.40 13.16
C TRP A 67 2.58 -22.23 13.82
N LEU A 68 3.17 -21.03 13.74
CA LEU A 68 2.60 -19.81 14.33
C LEU A 68 1.15 -19.55 13.89
N ARG A 69 0.84 -19.72 12.58
CA ARG A 69 -0.51 -19.51 12.07
C ARG A 69 -1.53 -20.57 12.48
N MET A 70 -1.07 -21.69 12.99
CA MET A 70 -1.85 -22.88 13.40
C MET A 70 -1.68 -23.19 14.88
N TYR A 71 -1.88 -22.18 15.74
CA TYR A 71 -1.79 -22.33 17.21
C TYR A 71 -0.42 -22.77 17.74
N GLY A 72 0.64 -22.67 16.96
CA GLY A 72 1.97 -23.17 17.31
C GLY A 72 2.14 -24.68 17.10
N PHE A 73 1.23 -25.32 16.38
CA PHE A 73 1.25 -26.76 16.16
C PHE A 73 2.32 -27.15 15.14
N ARG A 74 3.24 -28.01 15.57
CA ARG A 74 4.10 -28.78 14.69
C ARG A 74 3.36 -30.03 14.20
N GLU A 75 2.68 -30.71 15.10
CA GLU A 75 1.81 -31.83 14.82
C GLU A 75 0.39 -31.52 15.30
N ARG A 76 -0.61 -32.18 14.75
CA ARG A 76 -2.01 -31.93 15.09
C ARG A 76 -2.23 -32.02 16.62
N ASN A 77 -2.78 -30.96 17.20
CA ASN A 77 -3.07 -30.83 18.64
C ASN A 77 -1.82 -30.79 19.54
N HIS A 78 -0.61 -30.65 18.99
CA HIS A 78 0.62 -30.55 19.77
C HIS A 78 1.36 -29.26 19.46
N ALA A 79 1.26 -28.26 20.37
CA ALA A 79 1.92 -26.97 20.25
C ALA A 79 3.37 -27.05 20.75
N GLU A 80 4.32 -26.66 19.91
CA GLU A 80 5.75 -26.49 20.26
C GLU A 80 6.07 -25.06 20.67
N ILE A 81 5.27 -24.09 20.19
CA ILE A 81 5.43 -22.67 20.47
C ILE A 81 4.06 -22.03 20.66
N GLU A 82 4.00 -20.87 21.28
CA GLU A 82 2.79 -20.06 21.28
C GLU A 82 2.46 -19.59 19.86
N GLY A 83 1.21 -19.79 19.44
CA GLY A 83 0.75 -19.44 18.12
C GLY A 83 -0.65 -18.83 18.12
N ARG A 84 -1.16 -18.57 16.94
CA ARG A 84 -2.46 -17.91 16.71
C ARG A 84 -3.28 -18.69 15.69
N ASN A 85 -4.58 -18.45 15.67
CA ASN A 85 -5.40 -18.77 14.52
C ASN A 85 -5.24 -17.66 13.47
N SER A 86 -4.41 -17.92 12.45
CA SER A 86 -4.18 -16.97 11.34
C SER A 86 -4.16 -17.74 10.02
N ARG A 87 -5.34 -18.11 9.57
CA ARG A 87 -5.56 -18.92 8.36
C ARG A 87 -6.17 -18.06 7.26
N LEU A 88 -6.01 -18.51 6.03
CA LEU A 88 -6.75 -18.01 4.88
C LEU A 88 -7.85 -19.02 4.55
N ASP A 89 -9.09 -18.54 4.45
CA ASP A 89 -10.22 -19.37 4.07
C ASP A 89 -10.05 -19.87 2.63
N GLU A 90 -10.41 -21.13 2.37
CA GLU A 90 -10.28 -21.73 1.04
C GLU A 90 -11.07 -20.97 -0.04
N LEU A 91 -12.24 -20.43 0.33
CA LEU A 91 -13.02 -19.57 -0.56
C LEU A 91 -12.21 -18.34 -1.00
N GLN A 92 -11.55 -17.65 -0.08
CA GLN A 92 -10.71 -16.50 -0.39
C GLN A 92 -9.47 -16.91 -1.21
N ALA A 93 -8.87 -18.07 -0.89
CA ALA A 93 -7.75 -18.60 -1.66
C ALA A 93 -8.16 -18.94 -3.10
N ALA A 94 -9.33 -19.52 -3.32
CA ALA A 94 -9.86 -19.80 -4.66
C ALA A 94 -10.08 -18.50 -5.47
N ILE A 95 -10.66 -17.47 -4.87
CA ILE A 95 -10.83 -16.15 -5.49
C ILE A 95 -9.49 -15.55 -5.90
N LEU A 96 -8.50 -15.61 -4.99
CA LEU A 96 -7.15 -15.10 -5.26
C LEU A 96 -6.47 -15.89 -6.39
N ALA A 97 -6.63 -17.22 -6.44
CA ALA A 97 -6.08 -18.07 -7.48
C ALA A 97 -6.64 -17.71 -8.87
N VAL A 98 -7.92 -17.38 -8.97
CA VAL A 98 -8.54 -16.89 -10.22
C VAL A 98 -7.99 -15.52 -10.61
N LYS A 99 -7.75 -14.61 -9.66
CA LYS A 99 -7.29 -13.24 -9.92
C LYS A 99 -5.79 -13.12 -10.20
N LEU A 100 -4.99 -14.01 -9.63
CA LEU A 100 -3.52 -13.96 -9.69
C LEU A 100 -2.95 -13.96 -11.12
N PRO A 101 -3.41 -14.78 -12.08
CA PRO A 101 -2.92 -14.75 -13.46
C PRO A 101 -3.10 -13.39 -14.15
N HIS A 102 -4.07 -12.60 -13.73
CA HIS A 102 -4.38 -11.29 -14.30
C HIS A 102 -3.62 -10.14 -13.62
N LEU A 103 -2.90 -10.39 -12.52
CA LEU A 103 -2.28 -9.34 -11.70
C LEU A 103 -1.30 -8.47 -12.50
N ALA A 104 -0.44 -9.07 -13.33
CA ALA A 104 0.56 -8.32 -14.10
C ALA A 104 -0.09 -7.33 -15.07
N ALA A 105 -1.11 -7.76 -15.82
CA ALA A 105 -1.85 -6.90 -16.75
C ALA A 105 -2.60 -5.77 -16.00
N ARG A 106 -3.19 -6.08 -14.86
CA ARG A 106 -3.90 -5.09 -14.01
C ARG A 106 -2.94 -4.04 -13.45
N ILE A 107 -1.74 -4.42 -13.03
CA ILE A 107 -0.69 -3.48 -12.59
C ILE A 107 -0.23 -2.61 -13.75
N GLN A 108 -0.01 -3.20 -14.92
CA GLN A 108 0.37 -2.41 -16.11
C GLN A 108 -0.71 -1.39 -16.45
N ARG A 109 -1.99 -1.76 -16.39
CA ARG A 109 -3.10 -0.82 -16.61
C ARG A 109 -3.10 0.32 -15.58
N ARG A 110 -2.87 0.03 -14.29
CA ARG A 110 -2.70 1.06 -13.24
C ARG A 110 -1.53 2.01 -13.54
N ARG A 111 -0.42 1.49 -14.06
CA ARG A 111 0.73 2.33 -14.47
C ARG A 111 0.38 3.25 -15.63
N THR A 112 -0.35 2.75 -16.64
CA THR A 112 -0.83 3.58 -17.77
C THR A 112 -1.73 4.72 -17.27
N LEU A 113 -2.70 4.43 -16.41
CA LEU A 113 -3.58 5.45 -15.83
C LEU A 113 -2.83 6.44 -14.94
N ALA A 114 -1.82 5.97 -14.19
CA ALA A 114 -0.98 6.83 -13.37
C ALA A 114 -0.12 7.78 -14.22
N ALA A 115 0.42 7.31 -15.35
CA ALA A 115 1.14 8.17 -16.29
C ALA A 115 0.22 9.26 -16.87
N ARG A 116 -1.04 8.92 -17.18
CA ARG A 116 -2.03 9.89 -17.65
C ARG A 116 -2.34 10.96 -16.60
N TYR A 117 -2.39 10.59 -15.31
CA TYR A 117 -2.44 11.57 -14.22
C TYR A 117 -1.18 12.45 -14.17
N ASP A 118 0.01 11.84 -14.35
CA ASP A 118 1.28 12.56 -14.34
C ASP A 118 1.34 13.62 -15.47
N GLU A 119 0.69 13.37 -16.62
CA GLU A 119 0.59 14.26 -17.77
C GLU A 119 -0.51 15.33 -17.61
N GLY A 120 -1.67 14.96 -17.06
CA GLY A 120 -2.86 15.81 -17.00
C GLY A 120 -2.93 16.76 -15.80
N LEU A 121 -2.22 16.47 -14.72
CA LEU A 121 -2.23 17.32 -13.53
C LEU A 121 -1.26 18.50 -13.66
N ALA A 122 -1.72 19.67 -13.20
CA ALA A 122 -0.90 20.88 -13.18
C ALA A 122 0.41 20.68 -12.39
N PRO A 123 1.52 21.34 -12.81
CA PRO A 123 2.84 21.20 -12.17
C PRO A 123 2.86 21.53 -10.68
N GLU A 124 1.99 22.43 -10.24
CA GLU A 124 1.87 22.90 -8.86
C GLU A 124 1.32 21.83 -7.91
N ILE A 125 0.66 20.80 -8.46
CA ILE A 125 0.15 19.69 -7.68
C ILE A 125 1.30 18.75 -7.34
N GLU A 126 1.74 18.76 -6.09
CA GLU A 126 2.82 17.92 -5.61
C GLU A 126 2.41 16.44 -5.68
N ARG A 127 3.24 15.62 -6.32
CA ARG A 127 3.08 14.16 -6.42
C ARG A 127 4.04 13.44 -5.47
N VAL A 128 3.70 12.23 -5.07
CA VAL A 128 4.65 11.37 -4.35
C VAL A 128 5.71 10.88 -5.34
N ALA A 129 6.95 11.29 -5.11
CA ALA A 129 8.06 10.92 -5.97
C ALA A 129 8.32 9.40 -5.96
N THR A 130 8.63 8.85 -7.13
CA THR A 130 9.10 7.47 -7.26
C THR A 130 10.62 7.47 -7.33
N ALA A 131 11.29 6.70 -6.47
CA ALA A 131 12.73 6.61 -6.45
C ALA A 131 13.29 5.95 -7.73
N THR A 132 14.51 6.32 -8.12
CA THR A 132 15.18 5.76 -9.29
C THR A 132 15.30 4.24 -9.21
N GLY A 133 14.97 3.54 -10.28
CA GLY A 133 15.02 2.08 -10.37
C GLY A 133 13.84 1.36 -9.72
N VAL A 134 12.79 2.10 -9.29
CA VAL A 134 11.55 1.52 -8.79
C VAL A 134 10.52 1.44 -9.91
N GLU A 135 9.96 0.25 -10.10
CA GLU A 135 8.74 0.03 -10.84
C GLU A 135 7.57 -0.02 -9.84
N HIS A 136 6.81 1.06 -9.76
CA HIS A 136 5.75 1.19 -8.76
C HIS A 136 4.56 0.26 -9.05
N GLY A 137 3.99 -0.38 -8.02
CA GLY A 137 2.79 -1.23 -8.12
C GLY A 137 1.48 -0.42 -8.30
N ARG A 138 1.52 0.90 -8.09
CA ARG A 138 0.41 1.85 -8.28
C ARG A 138 -0.90 1.37 -7.61
N HIS A 139 -0.79 1.00 -6.34
CA HIS A 139 -1.98 0.68 -5.53
C HIS A 139 -2.86 1.93 -5.35
N LEU A 140 -2.24 3.05 -5.02
CA LEU A 140 -2.86 4.36 -4.93
C LEU A 140 -2.15 5.35 -5.88
N TYR A 141 -2.87 6.39 -6.29
CA TYR A 141 -2.29 7.59 -6.87
C TYR A 141 -2.51 8.75 -5.89
N VAL A 142 -1.43 9.20 -5.26
CA VAL A 142 -1.50 10.16 -4.15
C VAL A 142 -0.87 11.48 -4.58
N VAL A 143 -1.62 12.55 -4.37
CA VAL A 143 -1.17 13.94 -4.54
C VAL A 143 -1.17 14.66 -3.20
N GLN A 144 -0.51 15.80 -3.13
CA GLN A 144 -0.61 16.72 -2.00
C GLN A 144 -1.30 18.01 -2.48
N VAL A 145 -2.32 18.41 -1.74
CA VAL A 145 -3.10 19.61 -2.04
C VAL A 145 -3.18 20.52 -0.81
N PRO A 146 -3.22 21.84 -0.97
CA PRO A 146 -3.60 22.73 0.12
C PRO A 146 -5.08 22.53 0.45
N GLU A 147 -5.50 22.91 1.65
CA GLU A 147 -6.92 22.91 2.05
C GLU A 147 -7.68 21.64 1.59
N ARG A 148 -7.07 20.48 1.85
CA ARG A 148 -7.52 19.16 1.35
C ARG A 148 -9.03 18.95 1.50
N GLU A 149 -9.63 19.29 2.64
CA GLU A 149 -11.05 19.12 2.90
C GLU A 149 -11.91 19.93 1.92
N HIS A 150 -11.49 21.16 1.59
CA HIS A 150 -12.15 21.99 0.60
C HIS A 150 -12.04 21.38 -0.81
N VAL A 151 -10.84 20.96 -1.19
CA VAL A 151 -10.62 20.30 -2.49
C VAL A 151 -11.44 19.02 -2.60
N GLN A 152 -11.50 18.20 -1.53
CA GLN A 152 -12.34 17.00 -1.51
C GLN A 152 -13.82 17.32 -1.72
N ALA A 153 -14.35 18.35 -1.06
CA ALA A 153 -15.73 18.76 -1.20
C ALA A 153 -16.05 19.17 -2.66
N ARG A 154 -15.19 19.99 -3.27
CA ARG A 154 -15.35 20.42 -4.68
C ARG A 154 -15.32 19.25 -5.67
N LEU A 155 -14.45 18.25 -5.44
CA LEU A 155 -14.41 17.04 -6.26
C LEU A 155 -15.67 16.18 -6.06
N ALA A 156 -16.13 16.05 -4.81
CA ALA A 156 -17.33 15.27 -4.48
C ALA A 156 -18.60 15.89 -5.13
N GLU A 157 -18.73 17.21 -5.19
CA GLU A 157 -19.82 17.93 -5.90
C GLU A 157 -19.88 17.55 -7.39
N GLN A 158 -18.72 17.16 -7.98
CA GLN A 158 -18.61 16.69 -9.35
C GLN A 158 -18.73 15.16 -9.48
N GLY A 159 -19.08 14.44 -8.38
CA GLY A 159 -19.19 12.98 -8.35
C GLY A 159 -17.83 12.25 -8.40
N ILE A 160 -16.74 12.93 -8.03
CA ILE A 160 -15.39 12.35 -7.96
C ILE A 160 -15.10 11.97 -6.52
N ALA A 161 -15.09 10.66 -6.23
CA ALA A 161 -14.74 10.12 -4.92
C ALA A 161 -13.22 10.11 -4.72
N THR A 162 -12.75 10.59 -3.58
CA THR A 162 -11.33 10.60 -3.19
C THR A 162 -11.13 9.97 -1.83
N GLY A 163 -9.90 9.55 -1.52
CA GLY A 163 -9.55 8.97 -0.23
C GLY A 163 -8.41 9.70 0.46
N VAL A 164 -8.23 9.47 1.77
CA VAL A 164 -7.10 10.01 2.53
C VAL A 164 -6.33 8.87 3.18
N HIS A 165 -5.05 8.68 2.80
CA HIS A 165 -4.20 7.60 3.31
C HIS A 165 -2.87 8.16 3.82
N TYR A 166 -2.77 8.66 5.14
CA TYR A 166 -3.85 8.69 6.13
C TYR A 166 -3.91 10.07 6.81
N PRO A 167 -5.06 10.49 7.39
CA PRO A 167 -5.22 11.86 7.88
C PRO A 167 -4.52 12.13 9.21
N ILE A 168 -4.22 11.08 10.01
CA ILE A 168 -3.61 11.20 11.33
C ILE A 168 -2.28 10.42 11.34
N PRO A 169 -1.14 11.09 11.56
CA PRO A 169 0.14 10.42 11.72
C PRO A 169 0.15 9.52 12.96
N ILE A 170 0.87 8.40 12.89
CA ILE A 170 0.90 7.39 13.96
C ILE A 170 1.27 8.01 15.31
N HIS A 171 2.32 8.85 15.37
CA HIS A 171 2.77 9.49 16.60
C HIS A 171 1.74 10.45 17.22
N ARG A 172 0.71 10.85 16.45
CA ARG A 172 -0.40 11.70 16.93
C ARG A 172 -1.63 10.89 17.35
N MET A 173 -1.66 9.59 17.12
CA MET A 173 -2.75 8.73 17.57
C MET A 173 -2.75 8.59 19.10
N ARG A 174 -3.94 8.54 19.71
CA ARG A 174 -4.08 8.47 21.18
C ARG A 174 -3.34 7.30 21.80
N THR A 175 -3.34 6.15 21.12
CA THR A 175 -2.67 4.93 21.58
C THR A 175 -1.14 5.06 21.65
N TYR A 176 -0.53 6.02 20.96
CA TYR A 176 0.92 6.25 20.91
C TYR A 176 1.38 7.47 21.71
N ARG A 177 0.52 8.04 22.59
CA ARG A 177 0.89 9.17 23.46
C ARG A 177 2.09 8.88 24.35
N PHE A 178 2.30 7.61 24.69
CA PHE A 178 3.45 7.18 25.50
C PHE A 178 4.81 7.47 24.84
N LEU A 179 4.86 7.71 23.54
CA LEU A 179 6.09 8.11 22.82
C LEU A 179 6.53 9.55 23.15
N GLY A 180 5.68 10.34 23.79
CA GLY A 180 6.00 11.73 24.17
C GLY A 180 6.20 12.69 23.00
N CYS A 181 5.76 12.29 21.77
CA CYS A 181 5.92 13.14 20.59
C CYS A 181 4.91 14.29 20.61
N GLU A 182 5.41 15.52 20.55
CA GLU A 182 4.60 16.72 20.46
C GLU A 182 4.35 17.14 18.99
N VAL A 183 3.42 18.11 18.80
CA VAL A 183 3.16 18.74 17.52
C VAL A 183 4.42 19.45 17.03
N GLY A 184 4.75 19.26 15.75
CA GLY A 184 5.93 19.89 15.12
C GLY A 184 7.23 19.08 15.26
N GLN A 185 7.27 17.99 16.03
CA GLN A 185 8.47 17.14 16.13
C GLN A 185 8.75 16.33 14.86
N LEU A 186 7.70 15.95 14.12
CA LEU A 186 7.82 15.28 12.81
C LEU A 186 7.15 16.10 11.70
N PRO A 187 7.68 17.30 11.40
CA PRO A 187 6.98 18.29 10.58
C PRO A 187 6.69 17.81 9.14
N ARG A 188 7.55 16.97 8.57
CA ARG A 188 7.31 16.40 7.23
C ARG A 188 6.14 15.43 7.24
N THR A 189 6.05 14.56 8.24
CA THR A 189 4.95 13.58 8.38
C THR A 189 3.63 14.30 8.66
N GLU A 190 3.65 15.30 9.53
CA GLU A 190 2.48 16.10 9.89
C GLU A 190 1.95 16.89 8.67
N ARG A 191 2.85 17.53 7.91
CA ARG A 191 2.52 18.19 6.65
C ARG A 191 1.90 17.22 5.63
N LEU A 192 2.50 16.04 5.43
CA LEU A 192 1.97 15.05 4.51
C LEU A 192 0.56 14.61 4.92
N ALA A 193 0.35 14.25 6.19
CA ALA A 193 -0.95 13.82 6.69
C ALA A 193 -2.06 14.88 6.51
N ALA A 194 -1.69 16.16 6.58
CA ALA A 194 -2.61 17.28 6.34
C ALA A 194 -2.96 17.48 4.85
N ARG A 195 -2.09 17.06 3.91
CA ARG A 195 -2.18 17.42 2.50
C ARG A 195 -2.48 16.27 1.55
N VAL A 196 -2.19 15.01 1.94
CA VAL A 196 -2.34 13.85 1.05
C VAL A 196 -3.80 13.62 0.66
N LEU A 197 -4.01 13.40 -0.66
CA LEU A 197 -5.28 13.05 -1.27
C LEU A 197 -5.06 11.94 -2.28
N SER A 198 -5.80 10.84 -2.17
CA SER A 198 -5.74 9.72 -3.10
C SER A 198 -6.83 9.88 -4.16
N LEU A 199 -6.41 9.96 -5.41
CA LEU A 199 -7.30 10.04 -6.57
C LEU A 199 -7.81 8.66 -6.98
N PRO A 200 -8.94 8.54 -7.69
CA PRO A 200 -9.44 7.28 -8.19
C PRO A 200 -8.41 6.56 -9.04
N LEU A 201 -8.07 5.31 -8.69
CA LEU A 201 -7.16 4.48 -9.48
C LEU A 201 -7.50 3.01 -9.33
N TYR A 202 -8.06 2.40 -10.37
CA TYR A 202 -8.33 0.97 -10.48
C TYR A 202 -8.25 0.55 -11.95
N PRO A 203 -7.97 -0.72 -12.27
CA PRO A 203 -7.68 -1.13 -13.65
C PRO A 203 -8.80 -0.87 -14.66
N GLU A 204 -10.06 -0.91 -14.19
CA GLU A 204 -11.25 -0.72 -15.02
C GLU A 204 -11.62 0.77 -15.23
N LEU A 205 -10.88 1.71 -14.59
CA LEU A 205 -11.14 3.14 -14.74
C LEU A 205 -10.93 3.56 -16.20
N PRO A 206 -11.94 4.18 -16.84
CA PRO A 206 -11.79 4.74 -18.20
C PRO A 206 -10.76 5.89 -18.20
N GLU A 207 -9.99 6.02 -19.29
CA GLU A 207 -9.02 7.10 -19.43
C GLU A 207 -9.67 8.48 -19.39
N ALA A 208 -10.81 8.64 -20.05
CA ALA A 208 -11.60 9.88 -19.99
C ALA A 208 -12.01 10.27 -18.56
N SER A 209 -12.17 9.29 -17.66
CA SER A 209 -12.42 9.59 -16.25
C SER A 209 -11.18 10.14 -15.54
N VAL A 210 -9.98 9.72 -15.94
CA VAL A 210 -8.72 10.30 -15.45
C VAL A 210 -8.61 11.76 -15.88
N ASP A 211 -8.91 12.06 -17.16
CA ASP A 211 -8.88 13.42 -17.69
C ASP A 211 -9.83 14.34 -16.94
N ARG A 212 -11.07 13.86 -16.73
CA ARG A 212 -12.07 14.60 -15.95
C ARG A 212 -11.61 14.87 -14.51
N VAL A 213 -10.92 13.92 -13.87
CA VAL A 213 -10.37 14.12 -12.52
C VAL A 213 -9.25 15.16 -12.55
N CYS A 214 -8.38 15.13 -13.57
CA CYS A 214 -7.31 16.13 -13.74
C CYS A 214 -7.90 17.54 -13.91
N GLU A 215 -8.87 17.70 -14.81
CA GLU A 215 -9.55 19.00 -15.05
C GLU A 215 -10.19 19.54 -13.77
N ALA A 216 -10.95 18.69 -13.07
CA ALA A 216 -11.64 19.07 -11.84
C ALA A 216 -10.66 19.45 -10.71
N LEU A 217 -9.55 18.70 -10.56
CA LEU A 217 -8.57 18.99 -9.52
C LEU A 217 -7.76 20.23 -9.85
N ASN A 218 -7.33 20.43 -11.11
CA ASN A 218 -6.65 21.62 -11.56
C ASN A 218 -7.50 22.88 -11.30
N ALA A 219 -8.80 22.83 -11.63
CA ALA A 219 -9.73 23.92 -11.37
C ALA A 219 -9.98 24.16 -9.86
N ALA A 220 -9.94 23.11 -9.05
CA ALA A 220 -10.15 23.23 -7.60
C ALA A 220 -8.98 23.90 -6.87
N ILE A 221 -7.78 23.85 -7.44
CA ILE A 221 -6.56 24.43 -6.85
C ILE A 221 -6.21 25.81 -7.46
N GLY A 222 -6.55 26.04 -8.74
CA GLY A 222 -6.24 27.28 -9.45
C GLY A 222 -7.23 28.43 -9.25
N GLY A 223 -8.35 28.21 -8.60
CA GLY A 223 -9.36 29.20 -8.25
C GLY A 223 -9.40 29.46 -6.75
#